data_7456ff4a15745ba87f7740488497ed95
#
_entry.id   7456ff4a15745ba87f7740488497ed95
#
_cell.length_a   1.000
_cell.length_b   1.000
_cell.length_c   1.000
_cell.angle_alpha   90.00
_cell.angle_beta   90.00
_cell.angle_gamma   90.00
#
_symmetry.space_group_name_H-M   'P 1'
#
loop_
_entity.id
_entity.type
_entity.pdbx_description
1 polymer ?
#
loop_
_entity_poly.entity_id
_entity_poly.type
_entity_poly.pdbx_seq_one_letter_code
_entity_poly.pdbx_strand_id
1 'polypeptide(L)'
;HCISSAASDVYKRQDFTELAKDYEIDCMDALLHYESAGDSGKLFNKRIRDRICELTVKLEQAADAGDFKDAVTEFYGEFGVGKLGLHKAFRVLHKEDGAQIVPITNIAHVKLDDLVGYEIAKQKLIDNTESFVRGKEANNCLLYGDAGTGKSTSIKAIANQYYDRGLRLIEVYKHQFCDLNDVIAQIKNRNYKFIIYMDDLSFEEFEIEYKFLKAVIEGGVETKPDNILIYATSNRRHLIKENWSDRDDVESQNGMHRSDTMEEKLSLVNRFGVTINYSKPSQKEYFNIVVELAHRAGLTMSDDELRAEANKWELSHGGISGRTAQQFINYLLGTV
;
A
#
# COMPACT_ATOMS: atom_id res chain seq x y z
N HIS A 1 -11.10 13.89 27.54
CA HIS A 1 -10.79 13.80 28.97
C HIS A 1 -9.91 12.59 29.30
N CYS A 2 -8.71 12.54 28.68
CA CYS A 2 -7.60 11.74 29.21
C CYS A 2 -6.62 12.71 29.87
N ILE A 3 -7.03 13.39 30.91
CA ILE A 3 -6.15 14.27 31.68
C ILE A 3 -6.20 13.73 33.11
N SER A 4 -5.13 13.02 33.48
CA SER A 4 -4.86 12.80 34.89
C SER A 4 -4.74 14.18 35.57
N SER A 5 -5.27 14.32 36.77
CA SER A 5 -5.19 15.58 37.51
C SER A 5 -3.72 16.00 37.63
N ALA A 6 -3.42 17.30 37.55
CA ALA A 6 -2.07 17.83 37.68
C ALA A 6 -1.30 17.30 38.90
N ALA A 7 -2.00 16.96 39.97
CA ALA A 7 -1.44 16.31 41.15
C ALA A 7 -0.89 14.89 40.85
N SER A 8 -1.62 14.07 40.09
CA SER A 8 -1.15 12.72 39.68
C SER A 8 0.11 12.79 38.84
N ASP A 9 0.25 13.79 37.96
CA ASP A 9 1.44 13.98 37.14
C ASP A 9 2.66 14.40 37.96
N VAL A 10 2.47 15.18 39.01
CA VAL A 10 3.56 15.58 39.92
C VAL A 10 4.09 14.39 40.69
N TYR A 11 3.21 13.52 41.22
CA TYR A 11 3.64 12.31 41.94
C TYR A 11 4.36 11.31 41.02
N LYS A 12 3.82 11.05 39.85
CA LYS A 12 4.47 10.18 38.86
C LYS A 12 5.85 10.73 38.43
N ARG A 13 6.02 12.03 38.26
CA ARG A 13 7.30 12.66 37.97
C ARG A 13 8.31 12.49 39.12
N GLN A 14 7.87 12.59 40.37
CA GLN A 14 8.72 12.38 41.53
C GLN A 14 9.22 10.94 41.63
N ASP A 15 8.31 9.96 41.46
CA ASP A 15 8.67 8.54 41.47
C ASP A 15 9.67 8.18 40.34
N PHE A 16 9.48 8.72 39.14
CA PHE A 16 10.41 8.53 38.04
C PHE A 16 11.76 9.23 38.28
N THR A 17 11.78 10.36 38.97
CA THR A 17 13.02 11.06 39.30
C THR A 17 13.83 10.29 40.35
N GLU A 18 13.18 9.67 41.33
CA GLU A 18 13.81 8.81 42.31
C GLU A 18 14.35 7.54 41.66
N LEU A 19 13.57 6.86 40.83
CA LEU A 19 14.00 5.69 40.04
C LEU A 19 15.20 6.02 39.12
N ALA A 20 15.22 7.16 38.47
CA ALA A 20 16.31 7.58 37.61
C ALA A 20 17.61 7.77 38.42
N LYS A 21 17.55 8.29 39.64
CA LYS A 21 18.70 8.44 40.54
C LYS A 21 19.16 7.10 41.05
N ASP A 22 18.25 6.21 41.46
CA ASP A 22 18.58 4.93 42.05
C ASP A 22 19.24 3.95 41.05
N TYR A 23 18.88 4.08 39.77
CA TYR A 23 19.36 3.22 38.69
C TYR A 23 20.31 3.92 37.69
N GLU A 24 20.74 5.16 37.96
CA GLU A 24 21.67 5.95 37.10
C GLU A 24 21.18 6.03 35.61
N ILE A 25 19.90 6.31 35.40
CA ILE A 25 19.30 6.35 34.05
C ILE A 25 19.37 7.75 33.45
N ASP A 26 20.35 8.01 32.59
CA ASP A 26 20.57 9.33 31.97
C ASP A 26 19.51 9.81 31.00
N CYS A 27 18.71 8.89 30.42
CA CYS A 27 17.71 9.25 29.39
C CYS A 27 16.34 9.69 29.95
N MET A 28 16.16 9.77 31.26
CA MET A 28 14.88 10.12 31.89
C MET A 28 14.52 11.60 31.76
N ASP A 29 15.47 12.48 31.48
CA ASP A 29 15.20 13.92 31.28
C ASP A 29 14.20 14.19 30.16
N ALA A 30 14.23 13.42 29.08
CA ALA A 30 13.28 13.53 27.98
C ALA A 30 11.84 13.14 28.39
N LEU A 31 11.68 12.21 29.36
CA LEU A 31 10.38 11.82 29.91
C LEU A 31 9.90 12.80 30.96
N LEU A 32 10.79 13.32 31.81
CA LEU A 32 10.46 14.27 32.86
C LEU A 32 10.05 15.64 32.31
N HIS A 33 10.61 16.04 31.17
CA HIS A 33 10.32 17.30 30.48
C HIS A 33 9.47 17.12 29.21
N TYR A 34 8.81 15.94 29.07
CA TYR A 34 7.90 15.71 27.97
C TYR A 34 6.71 16.63 28.07
N GLU A 35 6.64 17.59 27.17
CA GLU A 35 5.43 18.37 26.90
C GLU A 35 4.65 17.69 25.80
N SER A 36 3.41 17.26 26.10
CA SER A 36 2.53 16.77 25.03
C SER A 36 2.37 17.87 23.98
N ALA A 37 2.62 17.57 22.72
CA ALA A 37 2.26 18.48 21.65
C ALA A 37 0.78 18.85 21.83
N GLY A 38 0.52 20.08 22.26
CA GLY A 38 -0.85 20.56 22.56
C GLY A 38 -1.79 20.31 21.39
N ASP A 39 -3.06 20.66 21.52
CA ASP A 39 -4.19 20.43 20.59
C ASP A 39 -3.96 20.79 19.10
N SER A 40 -2.78 21.22 18.71
CA SER A 40 -2.32 21.37 17.32
C SER A 40 -2.14 20.05 16.57
N GLY A 41 -2.25 18.93 17.23
CA GLY A 41 -2.22 17.57 16.66
C GLY A 41 -3.46 17.21 15.85
N LYS A 42 -3.83 18.05 14.87
CA LYS A 42 -4.93 17.81 13.91
C LYS A 42 -4.76 16.58 13.00
N LEU A 43 -3.74 15.76 13.22
CA LEU A 43 -3.33 14.69 12.32
C LEU A 43 -3.37 13.29 12.94
N PHE A 44 -3.99 13.09 14.08
CA PHE A 44 -4.20 11.74 14.60
C PHE A 44 -5.35 11.05 13.87
N ASN A 45 -5.01 9.99 13.16
CA ASN A 45 -6.01 9.03 12.70
C ASN A 45 -6.81 8.55 13.92
N LYS A 46 -8.14 8.73 13.90
CA LYS A 46 -9.03 8.39 15.02
C LYS A 46 -8.74 6.97 15.55
N ARG A 47 -8.54 6.00 14.68
CA ARG A 47 -8.25 4.59 15.03
C ARG A 47 -6.93 4.44 15.83
N ILE A 48 -5.90 5.21 15.47
CA ILE A 48 -4.62 5.19 16.19
C ILE A 48 -4.79 5.78 17.58
N ARG A 49 -5.49 6.92 17.65
CA ARG A 49 -5.80 7.56 18.92
C ARG A 49 -6.59 6.62 19.84
N ASP A 50 -7.63 5.98 19.30
CA ASP A 50 -8.50 5.10 20.07
C ASP A 50 -7.69 3.91 20.65
N ARG A 51 -6.79 3.29 19.86
CA ARG A 51 -5.88 2.24 20.36
C ARG A 51 -4.91 2.71 21.44
N ILE A 52 -4.35 3.90 21.29
CA ILE A 52 -3.47 4.48 22.32
C ILE A 52 -4.26 4.75 23.59
N CYS A 53 -5.49 5.28 23.48
CA CYS A 53 -6.35 5.51 24.63
C CYS A 53 -6.74 4.18 25.31
N GLU A 54 -7.04 3.12 24.57
CA GLU A 54 -7.31 1.79 25.12
C GLU A 54 -6.11 1.24 25.91
N LEU A 55 -4.89 1.38 25.37
CA LEU A 55 -3.67 1.01 26.08
C LEU A 55 -3.52 1.85 27.35
N THR A 56 -3.71 3.17 27.27
CA THR A 56 -3.61 4.06 28.43
C THR A 56 -4.52 3.61 29.56
N VAL A 57 -5.79 3.28 29.25
CA VAL A 57 -6.75 2.78 30.25
C VAL A 57 -6.28 1.45 30.86
N LYS A 58 -5.77 0.50 30.05
CA LYS A 58 -5.22 -0.76 30.57
C LYS A 58 -4.03 -0.53 31.51
N LEU A 59 -3.14 0.41 31.16
CA LEU A 59 -1.98 0.74 31.98
C LEU A 59 -2.35 1.47 33.28
N GLU A 60 -3.37 2.32 33.25
CA GLU A 60 -3.90 2.98 34.46
C GLU A 60 -4.58 2.00 35.42
N GLN A 61 -5.14 0.91 34.92
CA GLN A 61 -5.80 -0.14 35.69
C GLN A 61 -4.85 -1.24 36.18
N ALA A 62 -3.60 -1.25 35.72
CA ALA A 62 -2.61 -2.23 36.12
C ALA A 62 -2.34 -2.13 37.64
N ALA A 63 -2.53 -3.23 38.35
CA ALA A 63 -2.35 -3.27 39.81
C ALA A 63 -0.88 -3.45 40.20
N ASP A 64 -0.07 -4.06 39.32
CA ASP A 64 1.36 -4.32 39.55
C ASP A 64 2.16 -4.27 38.24
N ALA A 65 3.49 -4.47 38.36
CA ALA A 65 4.41 -4.49 37.23
C ALA A 65 4.15 -5.67 36.26
N GLY A 66 3.53 -6.74 36.72
CA GLY A 66 3.14 -7.89 35.90
C GLY A 66 2.00 -7.50 34.96
N ASP A 67 0.92 -6.94 35.49
CA ASP A 67 -0.22 -6.44 34.72
C ASP A 67 0.22 -5.39 33.69
N PHE A 68 1.10 -4.46 34.09
CA PHE A 68 1.66 -3.45 33.22
C PHE A 68 2.44 -4.09 32.04
N LYS A 69 3.34 -5.04 32.34
CA LYS A 69 4.10 -5.77 31.33
C LYS A 69 3.18 -6.52 30.39
N ASP A 70 2.16 -7.19 30.90
CA ASP A 70 1.25 -7.99 30.08
C ASP A 70 0.41 -7.10 29.15
N ALA A 71 -0.10 -5.95 29.61
CA ALA A 71 -0.80 -4.97 28.81
C ALA A 71 0.08 -4.41 27.67
N VAL A 72 1.34 -4.07 27.96
CA VAL A 72 2.31 -3.58 26.98
C VAL A 72 2.68 -4.69 25.99
N THR A 73 2.91 -5.92 26.48
CA THR A 73 3.25 -7.06 25.64
C THR A 73 2.13 -7.43 24.68
N GLU A 74 0.88 -7.46 25.16
CA GLU A 74 -0.31 -7.69 24.36
C GLU A 74 -0.42 -6.61 23.25
N PHE A 75 -0.30 -5.34 23.64
CA PHE A 75 -0.40 -4.21 22.69
C PHE A 75 0.68 -4.28 21.61
N TYR A 76 1.93 -4.50 21.99
CA TYR A 76 3.01 -4.62 21.01
C TYR A 76 2.98 -5.95 20.23
N GLY A 77 2.42 -7.00 20.80
CA GLY A 77 2.15 -8.27 20.10
C GLY A 77 1.11 -8.09 18.99
N GLU A 78 0.04 -7.35 19.28
CA GLU A 78 -1.06 -7.10 18.33
C GLU A 78 -0.70 -6.03 17.28
N PHE A 79 -0.14 -4.90 17.73
CA PHE A 79 0.05 -3.72 16.87
C PHE A 79 1.52 -3.48 16.47
N GLY A 80 2.48 -4.16 17.10
CA GLY A 80 3.90 -3.98 16.91
C GLY A 80 4.44 -2.65 17.44
N VAL A 81 5.74 -2.44 17.24
CA VAL A 81 6.46 -1.31 17.82
C VAL A 81 6.57 -0.14 16.85
N GLY A 82 6.30 1.06 17.34
CA GLY A 82 6.54 2.32 16.64
C GLY A 82 5.64 2.53 15.42
N LYS A 83 6.09 3.34 14.49
CA LYS A 83 5.32 3.78 13.31
C LYS A 83 4.78 2.63 12.45
N LEU A 84 5.53 1.52 12.36
CA LEU A 84 5.12 0.36 11.56
C LEU A 84 3.92 -0.39 12.16
N GLY A 85 3.72 -0.33 13.47
CA GLY A 85 2.54 -0.89 14.12
C GLY A 85 1.28 -0.06 13.88
N LEU A 86 1.42 1.24 13.92
CA LEU A 86 0.30 2.17 13.96
C LEU A 86 -0.29 2.51 12.58
N HIS A 87 0.47 2.34 11.50
CA HIS A 87 0.06 2.76 10.16
C HIS A 87 0.02 1.59 9.16
N LYS A 88 -0.91 1.68 8.21
CA LYS A 88 -1.12 0.66 7.16
C LYS A 88 -0.17 0.80 5.99
N ALA A 89 0.12 2.05 5.61
CA ALA A 89 0.95 2.34 4.46
C ALA A 89 1.96 3.45 4.74
N PHE A 90 3.00 3.39 3.96
CA PHE A 90 4.18 4.22 4.07
C PHE A 90 4.61 4.66 2.67
N ARG A 91 5.39 5.73 2.62
CA ARG A 91 6.13 6.17 1.45
C ARG A 91 7.60 6.36 1.78
N VAL A 92 8.42 6.35 0.78
CA VAL A 92 9.85 6.58 0.90
C VAL A 92 10.15 8.06 0.71
N LEU A 93 11.01 8.63 1.54
CA LEU A 93 11.61 9.93 1.34
C LEU A 93 13.12 9.76 1.25
N HIS A 94 13.70 10.25 0.17
CA HIS A 94 15.15 10.34 0.04
C HIS A 94 15.69 11.47 0.92
N LYS A 95 16.71 11.19 1.72
CA LYS A 95 17.43 12.17 2.55
C LYS A 95 18.93 12.03 2.34
N GLU A 96 19.70 13.04 2.77
CA GLU A 96 21.16 12.99 2.71
C GLU A 96 21.74 11.78 3.43
N ASP A 97 21.10 11.33 4.51
CA ASP A 97 21.50 10.16 5.31
C ASP A 97 20.92 8.82 4.81
N GLY A 98 20.29 8.78 3.63
CA GLY A 98 19.66 7.59 3.05
C GLY A 98 18.13 7.64 3.02
N ALA A 99 17.50 6.51 2.72
CA ALA A 99 16.05 6.39 2.58
C ALA A 99 15.33 6.38 3.94
N GLN A 100 14.31 7.20 4.10
CA GLN A 100 13.43 7.21 5.26
C GLN A 100 12.02 6.74 4.91
N ILE A 101 11.54 5.72 5.63
CA ILE A 101 10.16 5.25 5.54
C ILE A 101 9.27 6.13 6.43
N VAL A 102 8.30 6.83 5.84
CA VAL A 102 7.37 7.71 6.57
C VAL A 102 5.93 7.25 6.39
N PRO A 103 5.07 7.38 7.41
CA PRO A 103 3.69 6.91 7.32
C PRO A 103 2.85 7.78 6.37
N ILE A 104 1.91 7.13 5.69
CA ILE A 104 0.81 7.76 4.98
C ILE A 104 -0.40 7.74 5.92
N THR A 105 -0.83 8.90 6.40
CA THR A 105 -1.91 9.02 7.39
C THR A 105 -3.29 8.93 6.77
N ASN A 106 -3.43 9.28 5.49
CA ASN A 106 -4.71 9.37 4.81
C ASN A 106 -4.74 8.39 3.62
N ILE A 107 -5.11 7.15 3.90
CA ILE A 107 -5.27 6.11 2.87
C ILE A 107 -6.75 5.99 2.53
N ALA A 108 -7.06 5.86 1.24
CA ALA A 108 -8.42 5.57 0.80
C ALA A 108 -8.95 4.28 1.44
N HIS A 109 -10.10 4.37 2.11
CA HIS A 109 -10.80 3.23 2.71
C HIS A 109 -11.56 2.44 1.63
N VAL A 110 -10.82 1.82 0.72
CA VAL A 110 -11.40 0.97 -0.32
C VAL A 110 -11.36 -0.50 0.07
N LYS A 111 -12.41 -1.25 -0.31
CA LYS A 111 -12.50 -2.69 -0.18
C LYS A 111 -12.47 -3.33 -1.57
N LEU A 112 -12.11 -4.61 -1.66
CA LEU A 112 -12.16 -5.33 -2.93
C LEU A 112 -13.60 -5.42 -3.50
N ASP A 113 -14.59 -5.47 -2.62
CA ASP A 113 -16.01 -5.48 -3.00
C ASP A 113 -16.48 -4.15 -3.59
N ASP A 114 -15.77 -3.05 -3.35
CA ASP A 114 -16.08 -1.74 -3.97
C ASP A 114 -15.76 -1.76 -5.47
N LEU A 115 -14.85 -2.63 -5.89
CA LEU A 115 -14.52 -2.84 -7.30
C LEU A 115 -15.49 -3.84 -7.92
N VAL A 116 -16.41 -3.37 -8.74
CA VAL A 116 -17.40 -4.20 -9.43
C VAL A 116 -16.72 -4.96 -10.59
N GLY A 117 -16.94 -6.26 -10.66
CA GLY A 117 -16.32 -7.13 -11.66
C GLY A 117 -14.91 -7.59 -11.27
N TYR A 118 -14.20 -8.15 -12.25
CA TYR A 118 -12.82 -8.63 -12.11
C TYR A 118 -12.63 -9.76 -11.08
N GLU A 119 -13.64 -10.61 -10.87
CA GLU A 119 -13.64 -11.63 -9.81
C GLU A 119 -12.43 -12.57 -9.87
N ILE A 120 -12.07 -13.04 -11.08
CA ILE A 120 -10.90 -13.92 -11.28
C ILE A 120 -9.59 -13.17 -10.92
N ALA A 121 -9.48 -11.90 -11.30
CA ALA A 121 -8.32 -11.08 -11.01
C ALA A 121 -8.18 -10.81 -9.51
N LYS A 122 -9.28 -10.45 -8.86
CA LYS A 122 -9.36 -10.26 -7.40
C LYS A 122 -8.99 -11.54 -6.65
N GLN A 123 -9.53 -12.70 -7.07
CA GLN A 123 -9.26 -13.96 -6.41
C GLN A 123 -7.77 -14.33 -6.50
N LYS A 124 -7.14 -14.21 -7.66
CA LYS A 124 -5.69 -14.45 -7.80
C LYS A 124 -4.85 -13.55 -6.91
N LEU A 125 -5.24 -12.28 -6.78
CA LEU A 125 -4.54 -11.34 -5.91
C LEU A 125 -4.72 -11.72 -4.43
N ILE A 126 -5.93 -12.11 -4.03
CA ILE A 126 -6.27 -12.59 -2.69
C ILE A 126 -5.45 -13.84 -2.37
N ASP A 127 -5.45 -14.86 -3.23
CA ASP A 127 -4.80 -16.15 -2.99
C ASP A 127 -3.29 -15.99 -2.76
N ASN A 128 -2.63 -15.14 -3.59
CA ASN A 128 -1.21 -14.86 -3.44
C ASN A 128 -0.92 -14.09 -2.14
N THR A 129 -1.75 -13.09 -1.81
CA THR A 129 -1.57 -12.30 -0.60
C THR A 129 -1.89 -13.10 0.67
N GLU A 130 -2.93 -13.94 0.63
CA GLU A 130 -3.29 -14.83 1.73
C GLU A 130 -2.16 -15.81 2.05
N SER A 131 -1.56 -16.43 1.02
CA SER A 131 -0.38 -17.29 1.19
C SER A 131 0.77 -16.56 1.86
N PHE A 132 1.06 -15.34 1.41
CA PHE A 132 2.12 -14.50 1.97
C PHE A 132 1.88 -14.14 3.44
N VAL A 133 0.68 -13.69 3.78
CA VAL A 133 0.34 -13.28 5.15
C VAL A 133 0.36 -14.48 6.11
N ARG A 134 0.02 -15.68 5.62
CA ARG A 134 0.15 -16.94 6.38
C ARG A 134 1.57 -17.45 6.52
N GLY A 135 2.57 -16.74 6.00
CA GLY A 135 3.98 -17.17 6.05
C GLY A 135 4.32 -18.32 5.10
N LYS A 136 3.46 -18.59 4.10
CA LYS A 136 3.75 -19.54 3.03
C LYS A 136 4.50 -18.83 1.89
N GLU A 137 5.10 -19.62 1.02
CA GLU A 137 5.70 -19.11 -0.21
C GLU A 137 4.67 -18.36 -1.06
N ALA A 138 5.04 -17.20 -1.53
CA ALA A 138 4.24 -16.34 -2.39
C ALA A 138 5.14 -15.56 -3.36
N ASN A 139 4.56 -15.05 -4.43
CA ASN A 139 5.30 -14.44 -5.51
C ASN A 139 5.12 -12.92 -5.56
N ASN A 140 6.09 -12.24 -6.15
CA ASN A 140 5.90 -10.87 -6.61
C ASN A 140 4.75 -10.84 -7.62
N CYS A 141 3.95 -9.77 -7.62
CA CYS A 141 2.73 -9.69 -8.41
C CYS A 141 2.74 -8.47 -9.34
N LEU A 142 2.44 -8.68 -10.60
CA LEU A 142 2.25 -7.63 -11.59
C LEU A 142 0.79 -7.58 -12.04
N LEU A 143 0.10 -6.48 -11.75
CA LEU A 143 -1.23 -6.18 -12.26
C LEU A 143 -1.07 -5.32 -13.51
N TYR A 144 -1.43 -5.86 -14.66
CA TYR A 144 -1.30 -5.14 -15.93
C TYR A 144 -2.64 -5.03 -16.67
N GLY A 145 -2.74 -4.09 -17.59
CA GLY A 145 -3.94 -3.89 -18.42
C GLY A 145 -4.36 -2.43 -18.51
N ASP A 146 -5.57 -2.18 -19.00
CA ASP A 146 -6.02 -0.85 -19.37
C ASP A 146 -6.13 0.12 -18.21
N ALA A 147 -6.00 1.42 -18.50
CA ALA A 147 -6.16 2.47 -17.49
C ALA A 147 -7.60 2.51 -16.94
N GLY A 148 -7.75 2.81 -15.66
CA GLY A 148 -9.06 2.96 -15.02
C GLY A 148 -9.80 1.66 -14.71
N THR A 149 -9.13 0.50 -14.79
CA THR A 149 -9.72 -0.83 -14.51
C THR A 149 -9.62 -1.27 -13.05
N GLY A 150 -9.05 -0.46 -12.16
CA GLY A 150 -9.03 -0.76 -10.73
C GLY A 150 -7.76 -1.45 -10.22
N LYS A 151 -6.67 -1.56 -11.00
CA LYS A 151 -5.40 -2.17 -10.58
C LYS A 151 -4.88 -1.61 -9.26
N SER A 152 -4.63 -0.31 -9.21
CA SER A 152 -4.11 0.38 -8.01
C SER A 152 -5.11 0.34 -6.85
N THR A 153 -6.41 0.39 -7.14
CA THR A 153 -7.49 0.25 -6.16
C THR A 153 -7.45 -1.13 -5.50
N SER A 154 -7.22 -2.20 -6.27
CA SER A 154 -7.14 -3.57 -5.75
C SER A 154 -5.97 -3.73 -4.77
N ILE A 155 -4.80 -3.15 -5.05
CA ILE A 155 -3.65 -3.22 -4.14
C ILE A 155 -3.93 -2.43 -2.84
N LYS A 156 -4.54 -1.25 -2.94
CA LYS A 156 -4.95 -0.47 -1.75
C LYS A 156 -5.99 -1.21 -0.92
N ALA A 157 -6.93 -1.89 -1.56
CA ALA A 157 -7.94 -2.70 -0.89
C ALA A 157 -7.31 -3.91 -0.15
N ILE A 158 -6.36 -4.60 -0.76
CA ILE A 158 -5.58 -5.67 -0.11
C ILE A 158 -4.86 -5.14 1.13
N ALA A 159 -4.20 -3.99 1.05
CA ALA A 159 -3.53 -3.38 2.20
C ALA A 159 -4.50 -3.07 3.35
N ASN A 160 -5.72 -2.63 3.03
CA ASN A 160 -6.77 -2.42 4.02
C ASN A 160 -7.27 -3.73 4.65
N GLN A 161 -7.48 -4.76 3.83
CA GLN A 161 -8.05 -6.04 4.24
C GLN A 161 -7.11 -6.84 5.17
N TYR A 162 -5.81 -6.80 4.90
CA TYR A 162 -4.82 -7.62 5.61
C TYR A 162 -4.01 -6.84 6.66
N TYR A 163 -4.33 -5.59 6.90
CA TYR A 163 -3.61 -4.77 7.87
C TYR A 163 -3.60 -5.38 9.27
N ASP A 164 -4.76 -5.81 9.77
CA ASP A 164 -4.92 -6.39 11.11
C ASP A 164 -4.23 -7.77 11.22
N ARG A 165 -3.83 -8.35 10.09
CA ARG A 165 -3.03 -9.57 10.00
C ARG A 165 -1.54 -9.30 9.77
N GLY A 166 -1.09 -8.08 10.00
CA GLY A 166 0.31 -7.71 9.96
C GLY A 166 0.84 -7.26 8.59
N LEU A 167 -0.02 -7.07 7.57
CA LEU A 167 0.41 -6.55 6.28
C LEU A 167 0.63 -5.04 6.32
N ARG A 168 1.72 -4.60 5.68
CA ARG A 168 2.08 -3.18 5.52
C ARG A 168 2.41 -2.89 4.06
N LEU A 169 1.98 -1.73 3.57
CA LEU A 169 2.25 -1.28 2.21
C LEU A 169 3.32 -0.19 2.23
N ILE A 170 4.33 -0.30 1.38
CA ILE A 170 5.33 0.76 1.18
C ILE A 170 5.28 1.19 -0.27
N GLU A 171 4.79 2.40 -0.51
CA GLU A 171 4.74 2.99 -1.85
C GLU A 171 6.11 3.53 -2.23
N VAL A 172 6.62 3.11 -3.39
CA VAL A 172 7.91 3.51 -3.93
C VAL A 172 7.72 3.98 -5.36
N TYR A 173 8.13 5.21 -5.61
CA TYR A 173 8.09 5.78 -6.95
C TYR A 173 9.35 5.42 -7.75
N LYS A 174 9.25 5.41 -9.06
CA LYS A 174 10.32 5.01 -9.98
C LYS A 174 11.67 5.69 -9.69
N HIS A 175 11.67 7.01 -9.46
CA HIS A 175 12.88 7.77 -9.14
C HIS A 175 13.53 7.40 -7.79
N GLN A 176 12.87 6.58 -6.97
CA GLN A 176 13.34 6.11 -5.66
C GLN A 176 13.87 4.66 -5.72
N PHE A 177 14.01 4.06 -6.88
CA PHE A 177 14.48 2.67 -6.97
C PHE A 177 15.92 2.48 -6.50
N CYS A 178 16.75 3.52 -6.55
CA CYS A 178 18.07 3.52 -5.92
C CYS A 178 18.01 3.30 -4.40
N ASP A 179 16.92 3.71 -3.76
CA ASP A 179 16.72 3.60 -2.30
C ASP A 179 16.15 2.24 -1.86
N LEU A 180 15.80 1.35 -2.78
CA LEU A 180 15.13 0.07 -2.47
C LEU A 180 15.93 -0.81 -1.51
N ASN A 181 17.25 -0.86 -1.65
CA ASN A 181 18.10 -1.65 -0.76
C ASN A 181 18.06 -1.12 0.67
N ASP A 182 18.09 0.20 0.85
CA ASP A 182 17.98 0.84 2.17
C ASP A 182 16.61 0.61 2.80
N VAL A 183 15.55 0.67 1.98
CA VAL A 183 14.18 0.34 2.44
C VAL A 183 14.11 -1.11 2.89
N ILE A 184 14.60 -2.05 2.10
CA ILE A 184 14.63 -3.48 2.43
C ILE A 184 15.43 -3.73 3.72
N ALA A 185 16.60 -3.11 3.88
CA ALA A 185 17.42 -3.25 5.07
C ALA A 185 16.69 -2.83 6.36
N GLN A 186 15.84 -1.78 6.29
CA GLN A 186 15.07 -1.30 7.43
C GLN A 186 13.91 -2.23 7.84
N ILE A 187 13.38 -3.05 6.91
CA ILE A 187 12.15 -3.84 7.13
C ILE A 187 12.36 -5.36 7.14
N LYS A 188 13.47 -5.88 6.60
CA LYS A 188 13.73 -7.32 6.44
C LYS A 188 13.68 -8.12 7.74
N ASN A 189 14.02 -7.50 8.87
CA ASN A 189 14.04 -8.16 10.18
C ASN A 189 12.84 -7.79 11.07
N ARG A 190 11.77 -7.25 10.50
CA ARG A 190 10.56 -6.88 11.24
C ARG A 190 9.51 -8.00 11.19
N ASN A 191 8.73 -8.13 12.25
CA ASN A 191 7.67 -9.15 12.37
C ASN A 191 6.40 -8.84 11.54
N TYR A 192 6.52 -7.98 10.53
CA TYR A 192 5.43 -7.64 9.62
C TYR A 192 5.68 -8.22 8.24
N LYS A 193 4.62 -8.42 7.48
CA LYS A 193 4.68 -8.69 6.05
C LYS A 193 4.59 -7.37 5.29
N PHE A 194 5.50 -7.13 4.36
CA PHE A 194 5.59 -5.89 3.60
C PHE A 194 5.31 -6.14 2.13
N ILE A 195 4.46 -5.32 1.54
CA ILE A 195 4.33 -5.20 0.10
C ILE A 195 4.97 -3.88 -0.32
N ILE A 196 6.05 -3.94 -1.09
CA ILE A 196 6.63 -2.79 -1.78
C ILE A 196 5.77 -2.56 -3.03
N TYR A 197 5.07 -1.45 -3.06
CA TYR A 197 4.12 -1.11 -4.10
C TYR A 197 4.67 -0.09 -5.07
N MET A 198 4.59 -0.42 -6.36
CA MET A 198 5.04 0.43 -7.46
C MET A 198 3.86 0.68 -8.39
N ASP A 199 3.37 1.94 -8.42
CA ASP A 199 2.24 2.31 -9.28
C ASP A 199 2.71 2.77 -10.65
N ASP A 200 1.94 2.39 -11.68
CA ASP A 200 2.14 2.74 -13.09
C ASP A 200 3.57 2.48 -13.59
N LEU A 201 4.08 1.28 -13.29
CA LEU A 201 5.43 0.87 -13.65
C LEU A 201 5.57 0.76 -15.17
N SER A 202 6.44 1.59 -15.73
CA SER A 202 6.84 1.55 -17.14
C SER A 202 8.24 2.07 -17.32
N PHE A 203 8.98 1.51 -18.25
CA PHE A 203 10.35 1.90 -18.55
C PHE A 203 10.51 2.32 -20.01
N GLU A 204 11.33 3.33 -20.22
CA GLU A 204 11.90 3.62 -21.53
C GLU A 204 13.11 2.71 -21.78
N GLU A 205 13.56 2.61 -23.01
CA GLU A 205 14.54 1.59 -23.45
C GLU A 205 15.91 1.62 -22.73
N PHE A 206 16.32 2.79 -22.22
CA PHE A 206 17.65 3.02 -21.63
C PHE A 206 17.61 3.50 -20.17
N GLU A 207 16.50 3.32 -19.47
CA GLU A 207 16.38 3.81 -18.09
C GLU A 207 17.18 2.95 -17.11
N ILE A 208 17.99 3.61 -16.28
CA ILE A 208 18.82 2.96 -15.27
C ILE A 208 18.00 2.34 -14.14
N GLU A 209 16.82 2.87 -13.87
CA GLU A 209 15.87 2.42 -12.85
C GLU A 209 15.43 0.97 -13.06
N TYR A 210 15.37 0.53 -14.32
CA TYR A 210 15.14 -0.86 -14.67
C TYR A 210 16.19 -1.79 -14.07
N LYS A 211 17.47 -1.42 -14.10
CA LYS A 211 18.58 -2.22 -13.55
C LYS A 211 18.50 -2.32 -12.04
N PHE A 212 18.13 -1.25 -11.35
CA PHE A 212 17.92 -1.28 -9.90
C PHE A 212 16.79 -2.22 -9.51
N LEU A 213 15.65 -2.13 -10.18
CA LEU A 213 14.53 -3.03 -9.92
C LEU A 213 14.87 -4.49 -10.22
N LYS A 214 15.54 -4.75 -11.33
CA LYS A 214 16.01 -6.09 -11.71
C LYS A 214 16.90 -6.69 -10.61
N ALA A 215 17.90 -5.95 -10.14
CA ALA A 215 18.81 -6.39 -9.09
C ALA A 215 18.08 -6.72 -7.76
N VAL A 216 17.07 -5.93 -7.40
CA VAL A 216 16.28 -6.16 -6.18
C VAL A 216 15.36 -7.37 -6.32
N ILE A 217 14.72 -7.57 -7.48
CA ILE A 217 13.82 -8.71 -7.71
C ILE A 217 14.59 -10.03 -7.81
N GLU A 218 15.77 -10.00 -8.43
CA GLU A 218 16.62 -11.19 -8.59
C GLU A 218 17.22 -11.63 -7.25
N GLY A 219 17.41 -10.67 -6.33
CA GLY A 219 18.26 -10.90 -5.18
C GLY A 219 19.70 -11.11 -5.62
N GLY A 220 20.66 -10.43 -4.98
CA GLY A 220 22.07 -10.70 -5.25
C GLY A 220 22.52 -11.98 -4.53
N VAL A 221 23.67 -11.91 -3.87
CA VAL A 221 24.19 -13.00 -2.99
C VAL A 221 23.31 -13.15 -1.73
N GLU A 222 22.61 -12.08 -1.31
CA GLU A 222 21.70 -12.11 -0.17
C GLU A 222 20.34 -12.72 -0.58
N THR A 223 19.86 -13.68 0.18
CA THR A 223 18.55 -14.28 -0.05
C THR A 223 17.44 -13.25 0.12
N LYS A 224 16.44 -13.29 -0.76
CA LYS A 224 15.25 -12.44 -0.65
C LYS A 224 14.58 -12.64 0.72
N PRO A 225 14.29 -11.56 1.48
CA PRO A 225 13.60 -11.68 2.75
C PRO A 225 12.19 -12.27 2.59
N ASP A 226 11.83 -13.25 3.42
CA ASP A 226 10.53 -13.95 3.39
C ASP A 226 9.34 -13.05 3.80
N ASN A 227 9.63 -11.89 4.34
CA ASN A 227 8.62 -10.93 4.79
C ASN A 227 8.37 -9.78 3.80
N ILE A 228 8.93 -9.85 2.57
CA ILE A 228 8.81 -8.78 1.57
C ILE A 228 8.37 -9.34 0.22
N LEU A 229 7.31 -8.75 -0.37
CA LEU A 229 6.91 -8.94 -1.76
C LEU A 229 6.87 -7.60 -2.49
N ILE A 230 7.03 -7.66 -3.81
CA ILE A 230 6.88 -6.52 -4.70
C ILE A 230 5.58 -6.68 -5.48
N TYR A 231 4.68 -5.70 -5.37
CA TYR A 231 3.48 -5.60 -6.18
C TYR A 231 3.57 -4.36 -7.06
N ALA A 232 3.40 -4.56 -8.36
CA ALA A 232 3.45 -3.46 -9.32
C ALA A 232 2.16 -3.39 -10.13
N THR A 233 1.78 -2.18 -10.54
CA THR A 233 0.76 -1.98 -11.57
C THR A 233 1.41 -1.45 -12.84
N SER A 234 0.84 -1.78 -13.99
CA SER A 234 1.27 -1.25 -15.28
C SER A 234 0.11 -1.12 -16.24
N ASN A 235 0.15 -0.12 -17.09
CA ASN A 235 -0.76 0.00 -18.22
C ASN A 235 -0.28 -0.83 -19.42
N ARG A 236 0.84 -1.55 -19.29
CA ARG A 236 1.48 -2.35 -20.33
C ARG A 236 1.84 -3.74 -19.80
N ARG A 237 1.67 -4.73 -20.65
CA ARG A 237 2.04 -6.12 -20.33
C ARG A 237 3.54 -6.30 -20.16
N HIS A 238 4.34 -5.67 -21.01
CA HIS A 238 5.77 -5.90 -21.10
C HIS A 238 6.64 -4.88 -20.36
N LEU A 239 6.02 -3.93 -19.62
CA LEU A 239 6.68 -2.90 -18.81
C LEU A 239 7.55 -1.90 -19.57
N ILE A 240 7.98 -2.19 -20.79
CA ILE A 240 8.87 -1.36 -21.61
C ILE A 240 8.12 -0.87 -22.84
N LYS A 241 8.35 0.38 -23.23
CA LYS A 241 7.80 0.95 -24.47
C LYS A 241 8.39 0.23 -25.69
N GLU A 242 7.51 -0.29 -26.53
CA GLU A 242 7.87 -0.73 -27.88
C GLU A 242 7.77 0.48 -28.80
N ASN A 243 8.84 0.80 -29.52
CA ASN A 243 8.82 1.82 -30.57
C ASN A 243 8.26 1.20 -31.85
N TRP A 244 7.47 1.98 -32.60
CA TRP A 244 6.91 1.55 -33.89
C TRP A 244 7.99 1.16 -34.91
N SER A 245 9.19 1.72 -34.81
CA SER A 245 10.37 1.33 -35.62
C SER A 245 10.80 -0.13 -35.41
N ASP A 246 10.42 -0.75 -34.28
CA ASP A 246 10.77 -2.14 -33.99
C ASP A 246 9.96 -3.14 -34.82
N ARG A 247 8.87 -2.71 -35.47
CA ARG A 247 8.04 -3.54 -36.36
C ARG A 247 8.47 -3.52 -37.81
N ASP A 248 9.03 -2.40 -38.29
CA ASP A 248 9.36 -2.22 -39.69
C ASP A 248 10.76 -2.80 -40.07
N ASP A 249 11.62 -3.01 -39.07
CA ASP A 249 12.96 -3.54 -39.25
C ASP A 249 13.09 -5.07 -39.14
N VAL A 250 12.02 -5.81 -39.19
CA VAL A 250 12.03 -7.30 -39.13
C VAL A 250 12.74 -7.88 -40.36
N GLU A 251 13.00 -7.08 -41.42
CA GLU A 251 13.54 -7.51 -42.68
C GLU A 251 15.04 -7.17 -42.95
N SER A 252 15.76 -6.48 -42.06
CA SER A 252 17.16 -6.13 -42.33
C SER A 252 18.19 -6.58 -41.29
N GLN A 253 18.92 -7.61 -41.59
CA GLN A 253 20.35 -7.95 -41.37
C GLN A 253 21.02 -7.81 -39.98
N ASN A 254 20.41 -7.51 -38.87
CA ASN A 254 21.07 -7.51 -37.54
C ASN A 254 20.27 -8.24 -36.45
N GLY A 255 19.88 -9.48 -36.67
CA GLY A 255 19.03 -10.30 -35.81
C GLY A 255 19.60 -10.62 -34.42
N MET A 256 20.90 -10.42 -34.19
CA MET A 256 21.53 -10.87 -32.94
C MET A 256 21.38 -9.85 -31.79
N HIS A 257 21.49 -8.56 -32.06
CA HIS A 257 21.35 -7.53 -30.98
C HIS A 257 19.91 -7.25 -30.55
N ARG A 258 18.93 -7.57 -31.39
CA ARG A 258 17.49 -7.41 -31.07
C ARG A 258 16.94 -8.53 -30.20
N SER A 259 17.41 -9.75 -30.39
CA SER A 259 17.05 -10.89 -29.57
C SER A 259 17.39 -10.66 -28.10
N ASP A 260 18.61 -10.16 -27.82
CA ASP A 260 19.10 -9.96 -26.45
C ASP A 260 18.33 -8.89 -25.72
N THR A 261 17.97 -7.78 -26.38
CA THR A 261 17.17 -6.69 -25.76
C THR A 261 15.73 -7.11 -25.49
N MET A 262 15.11 -7.88 -26.39
CA MET A 262 13.76 -8.42 -26.19
C MET A 262 13.73 -9.48 -25.08
N GLU A 263 14.71 -10.35 -25.03
CA GLU A 263 14.84 -11.33 -23.94
C GLU A 263 15.07 -10.64 -22.58
N GLU A 264 15.88 -9.59 -22.56
CA GLU A 264 16.11 -8.81 -21.35
C GLU A 264 14.85 -8.08 -20.89
N LYS A 265 14.03 -7.55 -21.82
CA LYS A 265 12.73 -6.91 -21.57
C LYS A 265 11.69 -7.89 -21.00
N LEU A 266 11.61 -9.09 -21.55
CA LEU A 266 10.72 -10.16 -21.06
C LEU A 266 11.20 -10.74 -19.72
N SER A 267 12.49 -10.71 -19.48
CA SER A 267 13.13 -11.21 -18.26
C SER A 267 12.59 -10.58 -16.99
N LEU A 268 12.31 -9.27 -16.96
CA LEU A 268 11.76 -8.61 -15.76
C LEU A 268 10.32 -9.05 -15.47
N VAL A 269 9.46 -9.14 -16.50
CA VAL A 269 8.07 -9.58 -16.34
C VAL A 269 8.00 -11.02 -15.83
N ASN A 270 8.87 -11.89 -16.34
CA ASN A 270 8.92 -13.28 -15.92
C ASN A 270 9.36 -13.48 -14.47
N ARG A 271 9.96 -12.45 -13.84
CA ARG A 271 10.33 -12.47 -12.42
C ARG A 271 9.16 -12.10 -11.47
N PHE A 272 8.09 -11.55 -12.04
CA PHE A 272 6.83 -11.50 -11.32
C PHE A 272 6.16 -12.87 -11.47
N GLY A 273 6.27 -13.72 -10.46
CA GLY A 273 5.72 -15.08 -10.52
C GLY A 273 4.21 -15.13 -10.67
N VAL A 274 3.51 -14.04 -10.33
CA VAL A 274 2.07 -13.87 -10.54
C VAL A 274 1.81 -12.64 -11.41
N THR A 275 1.16 -12.86 -12.56
CA THR A 275 0.69 -11.79 -13.44
C THR A 275 -0.82 -11.81 -13.54
N ILE A 276 -1.46 -10.66 -13.33
CA ILE A 276 -2.92 -10.51 -13.29
C ILE A 276 -3.36 -9.46 -14.31
N ASN A 277 -4.19 -9.88 -15.26
CA ASN A 277 -4.72 -9.00 -16.29
C ASN A 277 -5.99 -8.28 -15.82
N TYR A 278 -6.02 -6.97 -15.99
CA TYR A 278 -7.16 -6.09 -15.80
C TYR A 278 -7.53 -5.47 -17.16
N SER A 279 -8.14 -6.25 -18.02
CA SER A 279 -8.56 -5.79 -19.33
C SER A 279 -9.73 -4.80 -19.23
N LYS A 280 -9.84 -3.94 -20.24
CA LYS A 280 -10.98 -3.06 -20.43
C LYS A 280 -12.29 -3.88 -20.40
N PRO A 281 -13.32 -3.46 -19.64
CA PRO A 281 -14.58 -4.17 -19.59
C PRO A 281 -15.27 -4.11 -20.96
N SER A 282 -16.04 -5.12 -21.27
CA SER A 282 -16.99 -5.08 -22.38
C SER A 282 -18.10 -4.04 -22.09
N GLN A 283 -18.85 -3.62 -23.12
CA GLN A 283 -19.96 -2.70 -22.92
C GLN A 283 -21.00 -3.23 -21.93
N LYS A 284 -21.27 -4.53 -21.97
CA LYS A 284 -22.19 -5.18 -21.02
C LYS A 284 -21.68 -5.12 -19.58
N GLU A 285 -20.39 -5.40 -19.37
CA GLU A 285 -19.76 -5.31 -18.04
C GLU A 285 -19.72 -3.87 -17.55
N TYR A 286 -19.46 -2.90 -18.43
CA TYR A 286 -19.49 -1.48 -18.10
C TYR A 286 -20.87 -1.04 -17.60
N PHE A 287 -21.92 -1.43 -18.29
CA PHE A 287 -23.29 -1.12 -17.86
C PHE A 287 -23.61 -1.78 -16.52
N ASN A 288 -23.15 -3.00 -16.27
CA ASN A 288 -23.32 -3.65 -14.98
C ASN A 288 -22.56 -2.89 -13.87
N ILE A 289 -21.34 -2.40 -14.16
CA ILE A 289 -20.58 -1.56 -13.22
C ILE A 289 -21.36 -0.28 -12.90
N VAL A 290 -21.90 0.39 -13.89
CA VAL A 290 -22.68 1.63 -13.71
C VAL A 290 -23.91 1.39 -12.85
N VAL A 291 -24.71 0.38 -13.18
CA VAL A 291 -25.94 0.03 -12.46
C VAL A 291 -25.62 -0.31 -10.99
N GLU A 292 -24.63 -1.14 -10.76
CA GLU A 292 -24.23 -1.53 -9.40
C GLU A 292 -23.73 -0.32 -8.58
N LEU A 293 -22.93 0.55 -9.19
CA LEU A 293 -22.47 1.78 -8.52
C LEU A 293 -23.61 2.75 -8.24
N ALA A 294 -24.60 2.87 -9.15
CA ALA A 294 -25.79 3.69 -8.96
C ALA A 294 -26.66 3.19 -7.79
N HIS A 295 -26.90 1.88 -7.72
CA HIS A 295 -27.64 1.26 -6.64
C HIS A 295 -26.95 1.47 -5.29
N ARG A 296 -25.63 1.29 -5.22
CA ARG A 296 -24.82 1.56 -4.00
C ARG A 296 -24.87 3.02 -3.58
N ALA A 297 -24.97 3.93 -4.54
CA ALA A 297 -25.08 5.38 -4.30
C ALA A 297 -26.52 5.83 -3.96
N GLY A 298 -27.52 4.93 -4.02
CA GLY A 298 -28.92 5.24 -3.73
C GLY A 298 -29.63 6.05 -4.82
N LEU A 299 -29.13 6.03 -6.07
CA LEU A 299 -29.78 6.68 -7.19
C LEU A 299 -31.09 5.95 -7.56
N THR A 300 -32.17 6.70 -7.78
CA THR A 300 -33.51 6.18 -8.07
C THR A 300 -33.83 6.03 -9.55
N MET A 301 -32.85 6.29 -10.41
CA MET A 301 -32.95 6.18 -11.86
C MET A 301 -33.14 4.72 -12.28
N SER A 302 -33.95 4.45 -13.32
CA SER A 302 -34.11 3.08 -13.80
C SER A 302 -32.83 2.56 -14.48
N ASP A 303 -32.64 1.24 -14.49
CA ASP A 303 -31.46 0.61 -15.08
C ASP A 303 -31.31 0.94 -16.57
N ASP A 304 -32.44 1.03 -17.32
CA ASP A 304 -32.40 1.32 -18.74
C ASP A 304 -32.01 2.78 -19.00
N GLU A 305 -32.50 3.72 -18.21
CA GLU A 305 -32.09 5.12 -18.27
C GLU A 305 -30.60 5.27 -17.90
N LEU A 306 -30.14 4.60 -16.84
CA LEU A 306 -28.74 4.59 -16.45
C LEU A 306 -27.84 4.08 -17.58
N ARG A 307 -28.20 2.99 -18.24
CA ARG A 307 -27.45 2.45 -19.39
C ARG A 307 -27.41 3.41 -20.56
N ALA A 308 -28.56 4.04 -20.89
CA ALA A 308 -28.67 4.99 -22.00
C ALA A 308 -27.77 6.24 -21.74
N GLU A 309 -27.85 6.81 -20.55
CA GLU A 309 -27.06 7.99 -20.20
C GLU A 309 -25.55 7.64 -20.02
N ALA A 310 -25.24 6.48 -19.47
CA ALA A 310 -23.87 6.00 -19.37
C ALA A 310 -23.21 5.78 -20.74
N ASN A 311 -23.96 5.33 -21.72
CA ASN A 311 -23.48 5.19 -23.09
C ASN A 311 -23.15 6.55 -23.73
N LYS A 312 -23.97 7.58 -23.49
CA LYS A 312 -23.70 8.95 -23.96
C LYS A 312 -22.45 9.52 -23.26
N TRP A 313 -22.36 9.28 -21.96
CA TRP A 313 -21.23 9.74 -21.13
C TRP A 313 -19.90 9.17 -21.60
N GLU A 314 -19.80 7.85 -21.83
CA GLU A 314 -18.56 7.18 -22.18
C GLU A 314 -17.99 7.67 -23.53
N LEU A 315 -18.87 7.98 -24.50
CA LEU A 315 -18.48 8.51 -25.81
C LEU A 315 -17.75 9.85 -25.71
N SER A 316 -18.09 10.66 -24.71
CA SER A 316 -17.50 12.00 -24.50
C SER A 316 -16.38 12.04 -23.45
N HIS A 317 -16.18 10.96 -22.66
CA HIS A 317 -15.29 10.95 -21.49
C HIS A 317 -14.21 9.84 -21.53
N GLY A 318 -13.69 9.52 -22.70
CA GLY A 318 -12.51 8.63 -22.82
C GLY A 318 -12.80 7.14 -22.83
N GLY A 319 -14.06 6.75 -23.05
CA GLY A 319 -14.46 5.37 -23.30
C GLY A 319 -14.74 4.56 -22.03
N ILE A 320 -14.97 3.29 -22.23
CA ILE A 320 -15.43 2.34 -21.22
C ILE A 320 -14.33 2.04 -20.20
N SER A 321 -14.56 2.33 -18.91
CA SER A 321 -13.71 1.94 -17.79
C SER A 321 -14.45 2.05 -16.46
N GLY A 322 -13.94 1.43 -15.39
CA GLY A 322 -14.48 1.62 -14.03
C GLY A 322 -14.34 3.06 -13.53
N ARG A 323 -13.28 3.78 -13.95
CA ARG A 323 -13.10 5.21 -13.65
C ARG A 323 -14.17 6.05 -14.31
N THR A 324 -14.47 5.81 -15.59
CA THR A 324 -15.52 6.53 -16.34
C THR A 324 -16.89 6.28 -15.72
N ALA A 325 -17.18 5.04 -15.31
CA ALA A 325 -18.39 4.70 -14.58
C ALA A 325 -18.52 5.48 -13.26
N GLN A 326 -17.48 5.52 -12.45
CA GLN A 326 -17.50 6.26 -11.18
C GLN A 326 -17.66 7.77 -11.39
N GLN A 327 -17.00 8.33 -12.41
CA GLN A 327 -17.15 9.75 -12.77
C GLN A 327 -18.57 10.07 -13.19
N PHE A 328 -19.22 9.17 -13.94
CA PHE A 328 -20.62 9.32 -14.33
C PHE A 328 -21.55 9.32 -13.11
N ILE A 329 -21.37 8.39 -12.17
CA ILE A 329 -22.17 8.35 -10.93
C ILE A 329 -21.95 9.62 -10.10
N ASN A 330 -20.70 10.06 -9.95
CA ASN A 330 -20.39 11.31 -9.23
C ASN A 330 -21.06 12.54 -9.89
N TYR A 331 -21.12 12.57 -11.23
CA TYR A 331 -21.82 13.63 -11.97
C TYR A 331 -23.31 13.61 -11.66
N LEU A 332 -23.95 12.43 -11.71
CA LEU A 332 -25.38 12.31 -11.38
C LEU A 332 -25.70 12.76 -9.97
N LEU A 333 -24.86 12.36 -8.98
CA LEU A 333 -25.03 12.77 -7.59
C LEU A 333 -24.85 14.29 -7.39
N GLY A 334 -24.06 14.94 -8.22
CA GLY A 334 -23.84 16.40 -8.14
C GLY A 334 -24.91 17.22 -8.87
N THR A 335 -25.75 16.58 -9.70
CA THR A 335 -26.81 17.24 -10.47
C THR A 335 -28.20 17.05 -9.86
N VAL A 336 -28.36 16.19 -8.87
CA VAL A 336 -29.53 16.00 -8.02
C VAL A 336 -29.34 16.78 -6.72
#